data_4f1e1d292afe3520ff2297a49ff34ebd
#
_entry.id   4f1e1d292afe3520ff2297a49ff34ebd
#
_cell.length_a   1.000
_cell.length_b   1.000
_cell.length_c   1.000
_cell.angle_alpha   90.00
_cell.angle_beta   90.00
_cell.angle_gamma   90.00
#
_symmetry.space_group_name_H-M   'P 1'
#
loop_
_entity.id
_entity.type
_entity.pdbx_description
1 polymer ?
#
loop_
_entity_poly.entity_id
_entity_poly.type
_entity_poly.pdbx_seq_one_letter_code
_entity_poly.pdbx_strand_id
1 'polypeptide(L)'
;FQFAMVHALGRAKENFDSIVPRFYLIEPFVKKGLEIGIKAGKKVMTEAIPYCFMKGYEDYVAERIIPETKIFDADFVVENFTISRKVEGKMKGKKCKKCVFYKICEGPWREYPERFGWEEFAPVEEI
;
A
#
# COMPACT_ATOMS: atom_id res chain seq x y z
N PHE A 1 -11.44 11.04 2.33
CA PHE A 1 -11.48 9.58 2.59
C PHE A 1 -10.22 8.90 2.08
N GLN A 2 -10.02 7.65 2.50
CA GLN A 2 -8.84 6.86 2.17
C GLN A 2 -9.25 5.43 1.81
N PHE A 3 -8.65 4.89 0.75
CA PHE A 3 -8.68 3.47 0.47
C PHE A 3 -7.40 2.83 1.01
N ALA A 4 -7.52 1.90 1.93
CA ALA A 4 -6.39 1.20 2.50
C ALA A 4 -6.44 -0.30 2.14
N MET A 5 -5.31 -0.85 1.70
CA MET A 5 -5.20 -2.30 1.53
C MET A 5 -5.15 -2.98 2.89
N VAL A 6 -5.92 -4.02 3.05
CA VAL A 6 -5.94 -4.78 4.29
C VAL A 6 -4.56 -5.36 4.63
N HIS A 7 -4.12 -5.17 5.87
CA HIS A 7 -2.95 -5.86 6.40
C HIS A 7 -3.38 -7.23 6.91
N ALA A 8 -2.88 -8.28 6.29
CA ALA A 8 -3.31 -9.65 6.55
C ALA A 8 -2.70 -10.21 7.85
N LEU A 9 -3.11 -9.64 8.98
CA LEU A 9 -2.77 -10.09 10.33
C LEU A 9 -4.03 -10.59 11.06
N GLY A 10 -3.84 -11.36 12.13
CA GLY A 10 -4.94 -11.91 12.91
C GLY A 10 -5.95 -12.66 12.05
N ARG A 11 -7.23 -12.36 12.20
CA ARG A 11 -8.31 -13.00 11.44
C ARG A 11 -8.25 -12.78 9.93
N ALA A 12 -7.66 -11.69 9.47
CA ALA A 12 -7.45 -11.47 8.04
C ALA A 12 -6.41 -12.45 7.47
N LYS A 13 -5.41 -12.86 8.25
CA LYS A 13 -4.45 -13.90 7.88
C LYS A 13 -5.12 -15.28 7.80
N GLU A 14 -5.97 -15.60 8.78
CA GLU A 14 -6.72 -16.87 8.81
C GLU A 14 -7.70 -17.01 7.64
N ASN A 15 -8.26 -15.90 7.17
CA ASN A 15 -9.24 -15.83 6.08
C ASN A 15 -8.69 -15.14 4.84
N PHE A 16 -7.38 -15.25 4.59
CA PHE A 16 -6.66 -14.50 3.56
C PHE A 16 -7.33 -14.57 2.20
N ASP A 17 -7.64 -15.77 1.72
CA ASP A 17 -8.16 -15.99 0.37
C ASP A 17 -9.56 -15.40 0.14
N SER A 18 -10.33 -15.18 1.20
CA SER A 18 -11.67 -14.57 1.13
C SER A 18 -11.69 -13.06 1.39
N ILE A 19 -10.64 -12.52 2.03
CA ILE A 19 -10.61 -11.12 2.49
C ILE A 19 -9.62 -10.27 1.69
N VAL A 20 -8.45 -10.82 1.31
CA VAL A 20 -7.41 -10.04 0.64
C VAL A 20 -7.59 -10.10 -0.87
N PRO A 21 -8.05 -9.00 -1.50
CA PRO A 21 -8.21 -8.97 -2.95
C PRO A 21 -6.86 -8.83 -3.66
N ARG A 22 -6.81 -9.26 -4.92
CA ARG A 22 -5.67 -8.99 -5.80
C ARG A 22 -5.64 -7.51 -6.18
N PHE A 23 -4.45 -6.91 -6.24
CA PHE A 23 -4.30 -5.50 -6.61
C PHE A 23 -4.88 -5.19 -7.98
N TYR A 24 -4.64 -6.03 -8.99
CA TYR A 24 -5.16 -5.81 -10.34
C TYR A 24 -6.70 -5.79 -10.40
N LEU A 25 -7.37 -6.48 -9.48
CA LEU A 25 -8.84 -6.49 -9.41
C LEU A 25 -9.38 -5.20 -8.79
N ILE A 26 -8.72 -4.66 -7.77
CA ILE A 26 -9.21 -3.46 -7.06
C ILE A 26 -8.76 -2.15 -7.70
N GLU A 27 -7.66 -2.15 -8.45
CA GLU A 27 -7.08 -0.96 -9.06
C GLU A 27 -8.12 -0.07 -9.79
N PRO A 28 -8.94 -0.59 -10.72
CA PRO A 28 -9.89 0.25 -11.44
C PRO A 28 -10.95 0.86 -10.53
N PHE A 29 -11.39 0.15 -9.51
CA PHE A 29 -12.39 0.64 -8.55
C PHE A 29 -11.81 1.70 -7.61
N VAL A 30 -10.58 1.51 -7.15
CA VAL A 30 -9.87 2.50 -6.32
C VAL A 30 -9.69 3.79 -7.12
N LYS A 31 -9.17 3.72 -8.35
CA LYS A 31 -9.00 4.89 -9.22
C LYS A 31 -10.32 5.59 -9.48
N LYS A 32 -11.39 4.85 -9.76
CA LYS A 32 -12.73 5.41 -9.93
C LYS A 32 -13.24 6.13 -8.69
N GLY A 33 -13.03 5.53 -7.51
CA GLY A 33 -13.38 6.15 -6.23
C GLY A 33 -12.59 7.44 -5.97
N LEU A 34 -11.29 7.46 -6.27
CA LEU A 34 -10.46 8.68 -6.17
C LEU A 34 -10.99 9.77 -7.10
N GLU A 35 -11.30 9.46 -8.37
CA GLU A 35 -11.88 10.43 -9.31
C GLU A 35 -13.16 11.08 -8.80
N ILE A 36 -14.07 10.30 -8.23
CA ILE A 36 -15.32 10.81 -7.66
C ILE A 36 -15.02 11.80 -6.54
N GLY A 37 -14.10 11.46 -5.64
CA GLY A 37 -13.70 12.33 -4.54
C GLY A 37 -13.00 13.60 -5.02
N ILE A 38 -12.09 13.49 -5.99
CA ILE A 38 -11.38 14.63 -6.60
C ILE A 38 -12.38 15.59 -7.24
N LYS A 39 -13.30 15.08 -8.06
CA LYS A 39 -14.34 15.88 -8.70
C LYS A 39 -15.27 16.58 -7.68
N ALA A 40 -15.49 15.95 -6.53
CA ALA A 40 -16.26 16.52 -5.44
C ALA A 40 -15.45 17.48 -4.53
N GLY A 41 -14.20 17.79 -4.87
CA GLY A 41 -13.35 18.67 -4.07
C GLY A 41 -12.96 18.08 -2.71
N LYS A 42 -12.98 16.75 -2.56
CA LYS A 42 -12.65 16.09 -1.30
C LYS A 42 -11.18 15.67 -1.26
N LYS A 43 -10.59 15.72 -0.05
CA LYS A 43 -9.28 15.11 0.18
C LYS A 43 -9.40 13.59 0.08
N VAL A 44 -8.64 13.01 -0.83
CA VAL A 44 -8.66 11.56 -1.11
C VAL A 44 -7.23 11.03 -1.11
N MET A 45 -7.05 9.78 -0.70
CA MET A 45 -5.75 9.12 -0.72
C MET A 45 -5.88 7.61 -0.67
N THR A 46 -4.76 6.94 -0.91
CA THR A 46 -4.63 5.49 -0.71
C THR A 46 -3.54 5.19 0.29
N GLU A 47 -3.63 4.06 0.96
CA GLU A 47 -2.59 3.53 1.84
C GLU A 47 -2.35 2.05 1.55
N ALA A 48 -1.10 1.63 1.61
CA ALA A 48 -0.67 0.26 1.34
C ALA A 48 -1.04 -0.26 -0.06
N ILE A 49 -1.20 0.66 -1.02
CA ILE A 49 -1.35 0.35 -2.45
C ILE A 49 -0.10 0.87 -3.16
N PRO A 50 0.78 -0.01 -3.66
CA PRO A 50 2.05 0.40 -4.27
C PRO A 50 1.87 1.27 -5.52
N TYR A 51 2.85 2.14 -5.78
CA TYR A 51 2.83 3.08 -6.91
C TYR A 51 2.57 2.45 -8.28
N CYS A 52 2.99 1.20 -8.50
CA CYS A 52 2.75 0.49 -9.76
C CYS A 52 1.27 0.24 -10.05
N PHE A 53 0.40 0.29 -9.03
CA PHE A 53 -1.06 0.24 -9.18
C PHE A 53 -1.71 1.62 -9.09
N MET A 54 -0.90 2.67 -8.92
CA MET A 54 -1.37 4.05 -8.77
C MET A 54 -0.98 4.95 -9.94
N LYS A 55 -0.64 4.38 -11.10
CA LYS A 55 -0.24 5.14 -12.29
C LYS A 55 -1.31 6.18 -12.66
N GLY A 56 -0.89 7.45 -12.73
CA GLY A 56 -1.76 8.61 -12.94
C GLY A 56 -2.41 9.16 -11.66
N TYR A 57 -2.16 8.52 -10.51
CA TYR A 57 -2.66 8.92 -9.18
C TYR A 57 -1.57 8.88 -8.11
N GLU A 58 -0.33 9.05 -8.50
CA GLU A 58 0.85 8.92 -7.63
C GLU A 58 0.83 9.91 -6.47
N ASP A 59 0.25 11.09 -6.68
CA ASP A 59 0.13 12.14 -5.66
C ASP A 59 -0.85 11.80 -4.53
N TYR A 60 -1.67 10.77 -4.73
CA TYR A 60 -2.66 10.33 -3.75
C TYR A 60 -2.20 9.18 -2.86
N VAL A 61 -0.93 8.77 -2.95
CA VAL A 61 -0.33 7.76 -2.08
C VAL A 61 0.02 8.38 -0.74
N ALA A 62 -0.66 7.94 0.34
CA ALA A 62 -0.57 8.57 1.65
C ALA A 62 0.78 8.38 2.35
N GLU A 63 1.50 7.31 2.07
CA GLU A 63 2.77 7.00 2.74
C GLU A 63 3.79 8.14 2.66
N ARG A 64 3.71 8.98 1.63
CA ARG A 64 4.56 10.17 1.49
C ARG A 64 4.38 11.20 2.61
N ILE A 65 3.19 11.26 3.19
CA ILE A 65 2.77 12.30 4.12
C ILE A 65 2.41 11.76 5.51
N ILE A 66 2.49 10.44 5.72
CA ILE A 66 2.27 9.86 7.05
C ILE A 66 3.42 10.30 7.96
N PRO A 67 3.15 11.04 9.04
CA PRO A 67 4.18 11.48 9.97
C PRO A 67 4.80 10.30 10.73
N GLU A 68 6.01 10.46 11.21
CA GLU A 68 6.58 9.54 12.17
C GLU A 68 5.75 9.55 13.45
N THR A 69 5.33 8.36 13.87
CA THR A 69 4.38 8.23 14.97
C THR A 69 4.84 7.13 15.91
N LYS A 70 4.77 7.42 17.22
CA LYS A 70 4.88 6.42 18.26
C LYS A 70 3.50 5.87 18.57
N ILE A 71 3.36 4.55 18.58
CA ILE A 71 2.08 3.87 18.85
C ILE A 71 2.17 3.17 20.21
N PHE A 72 1.19 3.44 21.06
CA PHE A 72 0.97 2.72 22.31
C PHE A 72 -0.21 1.77 22.13
N ASP A 73 0.05 0.49 22.26
CA ASP A 73 -0.96 -0.55 22.30
C ASP A 73 -1.09 -1.10 23.72
N ALA A 74 -2.07 -1.97 23.98
CA ALA A 74 -2.29 -2.55 25.30
C ALA A 74 -1.08 -3.34 25.81
N ASP A 75 -0.41 -4.07 24.91
CA ASP A 75 0.64 -5.03 25.25
C ASP A 75 2.03 -4.65 24.75
N PHE A 76 2.15 -3.61 23.90
CA PHE A 76 3.43 -3.22 23.31
C PHE A 76 3.47 -1.73 22.92
N VAL A 77 4.68 -1.26 22.63
CA VAL A 77 4.93 0.09 22.14
C VAL A 77 5.72 0.00 20.83
N VAL A 78 5.26 0.69 19.79
CA VAL A 78 6.02 0.90 18.55
C VAL A 78 6.66 2.27 18.61
N GLU A 79 7.97 2.34 18.78
CA GLU A 79 8.70 3.61 18.96
C GLU A 79 8.66 4.50 17.71
N ASN A 80 8.72 3.90 16.51
CA ASN A 80 8.58 4.62 15.27
C ASN A 80 7.81 3.75 14.26
N PHE A 81 6.55 4.09 14.05
CA PHE A 81 5.67 3.33 13.15
C PHE A 81 6.15 3.35 11.69
N THR A 82 6.76 4.44 11.25
CA THR A 82 7.30 4.52 9.87
C THR A 82 8.42 3.51 9.65
N ILE A 83 9.34 3.37 10.60
CA ILE A 83 10.43 2.38 10.53
C ILE A 83 9.85 0.97 10.59
N SER A 84 9.00 0.69 11.56
CA SER A 84 8.33 -0.61 11.71
C SER A 84 7.57 -1.00 10.43
N ARG A 85 6.79 -0.08 9.87
CA ARG A 85 6.05 -0.31 8.61
C ARG A 85 6.97 -0.64 7.43
N LYS A 86 8.06 0.12 7.25
CA LYS A 86 8.99 -0.05 6.11
C LYS A 86 9.88 -1.26 6.23
N VAL A 87 10.34 -1.59 7.43
CA VAL A 87 11.35 -2.62 7.67
C VAL A 87 10.71 -3.98 7.97
N GLU A 88 9.68 -3.98 8.80
CA GLU A 88 9.04 -5.21 9.27
C GLU A 88 7.76 -5.53 8.51
N GLY A 89 6.91 -4.53 8.25
CA GLY A 89 5.57 -4.72 7.72
C GLY A 89 5.52 -4.87 6.20
N LYS A 90 6.30 -4.09 5.47
CA LYS A 90 6.27 -4.04 4.01
C LYS A 90 7.54 -4.59 3.38
N MET A 91 7.47 -4.92 2.09
CA MET A 91 8.63 -5.39 1.35
C MET A 91 8.59 -5.01 -0.12
N LYS A 92 9.75 -5.06 -0.77
CA LYS A 92 9.92 -4.80 -2.21
C LYS A 92 10.55 -6.00 -2.90
N GLY A 93 10.04 -6.35 -4.08
CA GLY A 93 10.59 -7.43 -4.89
C GLY A 93 11.81 -7.01 -5.72
N LYS A 94 12.49 -7.98 -6.33
CA LYS A 94 13.66 -7.73 -7.17
C LYS A 94 13.37 -6.78 -8.34
N LYS A 95 12.20 -6.90 -8.97
CA LYS A 95 11.76 -6.04 -10.07
C LYS A 95 11.63 -4.56 -9.66
N CYS A 96 11.28 -4.29 -8.40
CA CYS A 96 11.08 -2.93 -7.91
C CYS A 96 12.32 -2.04 -8.05
N LYS A 97 13.52 -2.63 -8.11
CA LYS A 97 14.78 -1.88 -8.30
C LYS A 97 14.83 -1.08 -9.59
N LYS A 98 14.04 -1.45 -10.60
CA LYS A 98 13.91 -0.73 -11.88
C LYS A 98 12.83 0.37 -11.84
N CYS A 99 12.07 0.45 -10.76
CA CYS A 99 10.95 1.40 -10.64
C CYS A 99 11.45 2.80 -10.28
N VAL A 100 10.97 3.82 -10.98
CA VAL A 100 11.28 5.23 -10.68
C VAL A 100 10.87 5.63 -9.26
N PHE A 101 9.85 4.98 -8.71
CA PHE A 101 9.37 5.22 -7.34
C PHE A 101 10.09 4.36 -6.28
N TYR A 102 11.13 3.62 -6.63
CA TYR A 102 11.78 2.66 -5.69
C TYR A 102 12.16 3.27 -4.35
N LYS A 103 12.66 4.52 -4.35
CA LYS A 103 13.14 5.20 -3.13
C LYS A 103 12.01 5.60 -2.19
N ILE A 104 10.85 5.97 -2.73
CA ILE A 104 9.71 6.49 -1.97
C ILE A 104 8.61 5.45 -1.75
N CYS A 105 8.52 4.43 -2.61
CA CYS A 105 7.55 3.35 -2.46
C CYS A 105 7.96 2.43 -1.31
N GLU A 106 7.04 2.14 -0.42
CA GLU A 106 7.26 1.19 0.67
C GLU A 106 7.01 -0.27 0.26
N GLY A 107 6.33 -0.47 -0.87
CA GLY A 107 5.88 -1.80 -1.31
C GLY A 107 4.56 -2.23 -0.64
N PRO A 108 4.07 -3.44 -0.95
CA PRO A 108 2.91 -4.03 -0.29
C PRO A 108 3.25 -4.53 1.12
N TRP A 109 2.22 -4.82 1.92
CA TRP A 109 2.36 -5.66 3.10
C TRP A 109 3.00 -6.98 2.72
N ARG A 110 3.98 -7.46 3.50
CA ARG A 110 4.80 -8.65 3.15
C ARG A 110 3.98 -9.91 2.93
N GLU A 111 2.89 -10.09 3.67
CA GLU A 111 2.01 -11.26 3.57
C GLU A 111 1.38 -11.38 2.17
N TYR A 112 1.21 -10.26 1.48
CA TYR A 112 0.63 -10.25 0.14
C TYR A 112 1.52 -10.97 -0.89
N PRO A 113 2.77 -10.54 -1.15
CA PRO A 113 3.62 -11.24 -2.11
C PRO A 113 4.10 -12.61 -1.61
N GLU A 114 4.15 -12.86 -0.30
CA GLU A 114 4.39 -14.19 0.26
C GLU A 114 3.31 -15.19 -0.16
N ARG A 115 2.06 -14.74 -0.30
CA ARG A 115 0.93 -15.56 -0.72
C ARG A 115 0.72 -15.55 -2.24
N PHE A 116 0.71 -14.39 -2.87
CA PHE A 116 0.36 -14.21 -4.28
C PHE A 116 1.56 -14.09 -5.23
N GLY A 117 2.78 -13.95 -4.71
CA GLY A 117 3.97 -13.71 -5.53
C GLY A 117 4.07 -12.27 -6.05
N TRP A 118 5.00 -12.08 -6.99
CA TRP A 118 5.38 -10.76 -7.53
C TRP A 118 4.96 -10.53 -8.99
N GLU A 119 4.20 -11.42 -9.59
CA GLU A 119 3.93 -11.39 -11.03
C GLU A 119 3.17 -10.15 -11.47
N GLU A 120 2.16 -9.73 -10.70
CA GLU A 120 1.33 -8.56 -11.01
C GLU A 120 2.02 -7.20 -10.77
N PHE A 121 3.17 -7.19 -10.07
CA PHE A 121 3.91 -5.96 -9.80
C PHE A 121 4.78 -5.58 -10.99
N ALA A 122 4.33 -4.61 -11.78
CA ALA A 122 5.07 -4.07 -12.91
C ALA A 122 5.78 -2.77 -12.51
N PRO A 123 7.12 -2.70 -12.57
CA PRO A 123 7.84 -1.46 -12.28
C PRO A 123 7.37 -0.33 -13.19
N VAL A 124 7.26 0.87 -12.66
CA VAL A 124 7.09 2.09 -13.46
C VAL A 124 8.49 2.53 -13.87
N GLU A 125 8.82 2.38 -15.15
CA GLU A 125 10.16 2.69 -15.65
C GLU A 125 10.28 4.14 -16.15
N GLU A 126 9.15 4.76 -16.55
CA GLU A 126 9.06 6.15 -16.98
C GLU A 126 7.80 6.81 -16.43
N ILE A 127 7.88 8.10 -16.18
CA ILE A 127 6.74 8.91 -15.73
C ILE A 127 6.14 9.65 -16.94
#